data_422b0387898cf100af4c20d2db1fcc0c
#
_entry.id   422b0387898cf100af4c20d2db1fcc0c
#
_cell.length_a   1.000
_cell.length_b   1.000
_cell.length_c   1.000
_cell.angle_alpha   90.00
_cell.angle_beta   90.00
_cell.angle_gamma   90.00
#
_symmetry.space_group_name_H-M   'P 1'
#
loop_
_entity.id
_entity.type
_entity.pdbx_description
1 polymer ?
#
loop_
_entity_poly.entity_id
_entity_poly.type
_entity_poly.pdbx_seq_one_letter_code
_entity_poly.pdbx_strand_id
1 'polypeptide(L)'
;MADTAEQSPEPSIASRAPLDALLGVLREEPGLVATLGRRSTVLVLPEAARAASVAGLTALSRRRPIVVAVPAAADAERLASDLRSFLAPDSVELFPSWETLPFERVSPSIETMGRRLRVMWRLRSGDESLQVIVAPGRALAQRLGPDAEDAAPIVIHPGDQLDQAALLERLVLSGYRREYQVEHRGEVAVRG
;
A
#
# COMPACT_ATOMS: atom_id res chain seq x y z
N MET A 1 29.68 -18.62 -36.23
CA MET A 1 29.50 -18.76 -34.79
C MET A 1 29.60 -17.35 -34.21
N ALA A 2 28.46 -16.72 -33.94
CA ALA A 2 28.37 -15.40 -33.32
C ALA A 2 27.73 -15.65 -31.96
N ASP A 3 28.53 -15.37 -30.94
CA ASP A 3 28.18 -15.47 -29.53
C ASP A 3 27.24 -14.28 -29.16
N THR A 4 25.97 -14.56 -29.01
CA THR A 4 25.01 -13.59 -28.56
C THR A 4 25.02 -13.62 -27.03
N ALA A 5 25.80 -12.75 -26.43
CA ALA A 5 25.80 -12.53 -25.00
C ALA A 5 24.41 -12.00 -24.57
N GLU A 6 23.72 -12.83 -23.83
CA GLU A 6 22.45 -12.55 -23.17
C GLU A 6 22.70 -11.50 -22.06
N GLN A 7 22.40 -10.25 -22.38
CA GLN A 7 22.43 -9.17 -21.42
C GLN A 7 21.24 -9.33 -20.48
N SER A 8 21.51 -9.79 -19.26
CA SER A 8 20.57 -9.72 -18.14
C SER A 8 20.16 -8.26 -17.93
N PRO A 9 18.87 -7.94 -17.79
CA PRO A 9 18.43 -6.56 -17.56
C PRO A 9 18.99 -6.07 -16.23
N GLU A 10 19.73 -4.97 -16.27
CA GLU A 10 20.16 -4.26 -15.07
C GLU A 10 18.92 -3.82 -14.25
N PRO A 11 18.94 -3.93 -12.92
CA PRO A 11 17.83 -3.48 -12.09
C PRO A 11 17.63 -1.99 -12.29
N SER A 12 16.43 -1.63 -12.75
CA SER A 12 15.99 -0.25 -12.96
C SER A 12 16.28 0.63 -11.74
N ILE A 13 17.00 1.73 -11.95
CA ILE A 13 17.37 2.76 -10.94
C ILE A 13 16.14 3.44 -10.33
N ALA A 14 14.93 3.15 -10.80
CA ALA A 14 13.68 3.86 -10.48
C ALA A 14 13.02 3.49 -9.13
N SER A 15 13.63 2.66 -8.29
CA SER A 15 12.94 2.12 -7.09
C SER A 15 13.61 2.45 -5.75
N ARG A 16 14.66 3.27 -5.70
CA ARG A 16 15.32 3.61 -4.44
C ARG A 16 14.72 4.87 -3.82
N ALA A 17 14.39 4.79 -2.51
CA ALA A 17 13.95 5.97 -1.78
C ALA A 17 15.11 6.97 -1.60
N PRO A 18 14.86 8.29 -1.68
CA PRO A 18 15.92 9.31 -1.61
C PRO A 18 16.79 9.25 -0.34
N LEU A 19 16.19 8.81 0.79
CA LEU A 19 16.83 8.76 2.10
C LEU A 19 17.08 7.33 2.60
N ASP A 20 17.04 6.31 1.74
CA ASP A 20 17.25 4.91 2.14
C ASP A 20 18.61 4.66 2.79
N ALA A 21 19.64 5.41 2.39
CA ALA A 21 20.96 5.33 2.97
C ALA A 21 20.99 5.64 4.48
N LEU A 22 20.04 6.44 4.98
CA LEU A 22 19.94 6.77 6.41
C LEU A 22 19.45 5.58 7.25
N LEU A 23 18.84 4.56 6.65
CA LEU A 23 18.38 3.38 7.39
C LEU A 23 19.53 2.64 8.09
N GLY A 24 20.74 2.70 7.53
CA GLY A 24 21.94 2.17 8.17
C GLY A 24 22.21 2.81 9.53
N VAL A 25 22.17 4.15 9.58
CA VAL A 25 22.37 4.93 10.81
C VAL A 25 21.23 4.72 11.81
N LEU A 26 19.98 4.69 11.31
CA LEU A 26 18.80 4.49 12.16
C LEU A 26 18.77 3.10 12.83
N ARG A 27 19.40 2.09 12.24
CA ARG A 27 19.56 0.76 12.87
C ARG A 27 20.40 0.78 14.13
N GLU A 28 21.31 1.74 14.26
CA GLU A 28 22.20 1.87 15.39
C GLU A 28 21.68 2.85 16.45
N GLU A 29 20.54 3.51 16.18
CA GLU A 29 19.96 4.47 17.13
C GLU A 29 19.51 3.79 18.42
N PRO A 30 20.13 4.12 19.58
CA PRO A 30 19.89 3.42 20.84
C PRO A 30 18.43 3.46 21.29
N GLY A 31 17.71 4.56 21.03
CA GLY A 31 16.28 4.70 21.37
C GLY A 31 15.41 3.72 20.59
N LEU A 32 15.70 3.49 19.31
CA LEU A 32 14.97 2.52 18.49
C LEU A 32 15.34 1.08 18.88
N VAL A 33 16.63 0.80 19.07
CA VAL A 33 17.11 -0.53 19.50
C VAL A 33 16.48 -0.92 20.84
N ALA A 34 16.34 0.01 21.77
CA ALA A 34 15.73 -0.24 23.08
C ALA A 34 14.24 -0.62 23.02
N THR A 35 13.57 -0.43 21.87
CA THR A 35 12.16 -0.85 21.66
C THR A 35 12.04 -2.33 21.34
N LEU A 36 13.09 -2.95 20.82
CA LEU A 36 13.07 -4.34 20.36
C LEU A 36 12.80 -5.29 21.52
N GLY A 37 11.94 -6.28 21.28
CA GLY A 37 11.58 -7.29 22.25
C GLY A 37 10.61 -6.82 23.35
N ARG A 38 10.29 -5.55 23.44
CA ARG A 38 9.32 -5.01 24.40
C ARG A 38 7.88 -5.15 23.88
N ARG A 39 6.95 -5.42 24.77
CA ARG A 39 5.51 -5.46 24.42
C ARG A 39 4.92 -4.06 24.27
N SER A 40 5.44 -3.09 25.00
CA SER A 40 4.99 -1.69 24.96
C SER A 40 6.17 -0.79 25.29
N THR A 41 6.27 0.30 24.56
CA THR A 41 7.31 1.33 24.74
C THR A 41 6.73 2.68 24.35
N VAL A 42 7.14 3.73 25.05
CA VAL A 42 6.86 5.11 24.70
C VAL A 42 8.15 5.75 24.20
N LEU A 43 8.11 6.26 22.99
CA LEU A 43 9.17 7.07 22.40
C LEU A 43 8.70 8.52 22.33
N VAL A 44 9.49 9.42 22.88
CA VAL A 44 9.28 10.87 22.77
C VAL A 44 10.23 11.41 21.72
N LEU A 45 9.66 11.92 20.62
CA LEU A 45 10.44 12.42 19.49
C LEU A 45 9.74 13.63 18.84
N PRO A 46 10.50 14.52 18.20
CA PRO A 46 9.92 15.60 17.40
C PRO A 46 9.10 15.03 16.23
N GLU A 47 8.11 15.77 15.79
CA GLU A 47 7.22 15.34 14.69
C GLU A 47 8.01 15.00 13.41
N ALA A 48 9.01 15.80 13.07
CA ALA A 48 9.88 15.58 11.91
C ALA A 48 10.65 14.26 11.95
N ALA A 49 10.87 13.66 13.14
CA ALA A 49 11.57 12.39 13.28
C ALA A 49 10.66 11.17 13.20
N ARG A 50 9.33 11.34 13.10
CA ARG A 50 8.37 10.22 13.08
C ARG A 50 8.62 9.25 11.91
N ALA A 51 8.71 9.78 10.70
CA ALA A 51 8.91 8.96 9.50
C ALA A 51 10.25 8.21 9.56
N ALA A 52 11.34 8.90 9.93
CA ALA A 52 12.66 8.29 10.12
C ALA A 52 12.62 7.18 11.18
N SER A 53 11.96 7.43 12.33
CA SER A 53 11.85 6.44 13.40
C SER A 53 11.06 5.20 12.98
N VAL A 54 9.92 5.37 12.31
CA VAL A 54 9.14 4.24 11.79
C VAL A 54 9.94 3.46 10.74
N ALA A 55 10.62 4.15 9.81
CA ALA A 55 11.48 3.51 8.82
C ALA A 55 12.65 2.75 9.47
N GLY A 56 13.29 3.33 10.50
CA GLY A 56 14.30 2.65 11.29
C GLY A 56 13.77 1.39 11.97
N LEU A 57 12.57 1.43 12.52
CA LEU A 57 11.91 0.25 13.11
C LEU A 57 11.63 -0.84 12.07
N THR A 58 11.27 -0.51 10.82
CA THR A 58 11.13 -1.52 9.77
C THR A 58 12.45 -2.19 9.43
N ALA A 59 13.55 -1.44 9.48
CA ALA A 59 14.89 -1.95 9.22
C ALA A 59 15.43 -2.83 10.36
N LEU A 60 14.98 -2.59 11.59
CA LEU A 60 15.39 -3.32 12.81
C LEU A 60 14.49 -4.55 13.07
N SER A 61 13.19 -4.43 12.84
CA SER A 61 12.21 -5.47 13.15
C SER A 61 12.06 -6.45 11.98
N ARG A 62 11.94 -7.74 12.32
CA ARG A 62 11.52 -8.77 11.36
C ARG A 62 10.00 -8.89 11.25
N ARG A 63 9.25 -8.15 12.09
CA ARG A 63 7.78 -8.15 12.07
C ARG A 63 7.30 -7.17 11.02
N ARG A 64 6.61 -7.65 10.02
CA ARG A 64 6.07 -6.87 8.91
C ARG A 64 4.63 -7.30 8.60
N PRO A 65 3.78 -6.38 8.16
CA PRO A 65 3.99 -4.93 8.15
C PRO A 65 3.87 -4.33 9.56
N ILE A 66 4.45 -3.12 9.73
CA ILE A 66 4.20 -2.27 10.90
C ILE A 66 2.94 -1.46 10.61
N VAL A 67 1.94 -1.53 11.49
CA VAL A 67 0.73 -0.71 11.41
C VAL A 67 0.91 0.54 12.26
N VAL A 68 0.80 1.71 11.63
CA VAL A 68 0.93 3.00 12.30
C VAL A 68 -0.43 3.68 12.34
N ALA A 69 -0.99 3.80 13.55
CA ALA A 69 -2.24 4.52 13.78
C ALA A 69 -1.96 5.99 14.10
N VAL A 70 -2.65 6.90 13.42
CA VAL A 70 -2.55 8.35 13.63
C VAL A 70 -3.94 8.94 13.88
N PRO A 71 -4.05 10.15 14.51
CA PRO A 71 -5.35 10.71 14.85
C PRO A 71 -6.21 11.06 13.62
N ALA A 72 -5.64 11.74 12.62
CA ALA A 72 -6.38 12.30 11.50
C ALA A 72 -5.93 11.71 10.14
N ALA A 73 -6.81 11.81 9.13
CA ALA A 73 -6.52 11.37 7.77
C ALA A 73 -5.36 12.16 7.15
N ALA A 74 -5.34 13.48 7.35
CA ALA A 74 -4.25 14.33 6.86
C ALA A 74 -2.89 13.97 7.47
N ASP A 75 -2.86 13.51 8.72
CA ASP A 75 -1.63 13.03 9.36
C ASP A 75 -1.17 11.72 8.74
N ALA A 76 -2.12 10.84 8.39
CA ALA A 76 -1.83 9.57 7.73
C ALA A 76 -1.23 9.80 6.33
N GLU A 77 -1.80 10.71 5.56
CA GLU A 77 -1.31 11.04 4.21
C GLU A 77 0.10 11.64 4.26
N ARG A 78 0.33 12.61 5.16
CA ARG A 78 1.66 13.21 5.36
C ARG A 78 2.68 12.16 5.77
N LEU A 79 2.38 11.38 6.79
CA LEU A 79 3.32 10.35 7.27
C LEU A 79 3.60 9.29 6.21
N ALA A 80 2.60 8.85 5.44
CA ALA A 80 2.81 7.91 4.35
C ALA A 80 3.67 8.52 3.23
N SER A 81 3.49 9.81 2.93
CA SER A 81 4.35 10.54 1.99
C SER A 81 5.79 10.64 2.48
N ASP A 82 5.99 11.03 3.75
CA ASP A 82 7.31 11.15 4.34
C ASP A 82 8.05 9.81 4.40
N LEU A 83 7.34 8.73 4.73
CA LEU A 83 7.90 7.37 4.77
C LEU A 83 8.42 6.91 3.40
N ARG A 84 7.79 7.31 2.30
CA ARG A 84 8.26 7.00 0.93
C ARG A 84 9.58 7.68 0.57
N SER A 85 10.03 8.65 1.38
CA SER A 85 11.37 9.20 1.26
C SER A 85 12.45 8.27 1.82
N PHE A 86 12.11 7.36 2.74
CA PHE A 86 13.03 6.42 3.38
C PHE A 86 12.88 4.99 2.89
N LEU A 87 11.67 4.60 2.49
CA LEU A 87 11.29 3.25 2.10
C LEU A 87 10.85 3.23 0.65
N ALA A 88 10.95 2.07 0.00
CA ALA A 88 10.44 1.91 -1.36
C ALA A 88 8.96 2.33 -1.44
N PRO A 89 8.56 3.11 -2.45
CA PRO A 89 7.19 3.66 -2.53
C PRO A 89 6.10 2.61 -2.39
N ASP A 90 6.29 1.44 -3.00
CA ASP A 90 5.34 0.33 -2.96
C ASP A 90 5.35 -0.45 -1.62
N SER A 91 6.30 -0.18 -0.73
CA SER A 91 6.35 -0.81 0.59
C SER A 91 5.51 -0.09 1.64
N VAL A 92 4.94 1.08 1.33
CA VAL A 92 4.16 1.92 2.23
C VAL A 92 2.74 2.08 1.69
N GLU A 93 1.76 1.56 2.42
CA GLU A 93 0.34 1.69 2.09
C GLU A 93 -0.38 2.64 3.04
N LEU A 94 -1.31 3.41 2.48
CA LEU A 94 -2.29 4.18 3.23
C LEU A 94 -3.60 3.38 3.30
N PHE A 95 -4.09 3.14 4.52
CA PHE A 95 -5.39 2.53 4.77
C PHE A 95 -6.39 3.61 5.17
N PRO A 96 -7.13 4.22 4.22
CA PRO A 96 -7.99 5.37 4.49
C PRO A 96 -9.26 4.98 5.24
N SER A 97 -9.86 5.94 5.97
CA SER A 97 -11.21 5.77 6.51
C SER A 97 -12.26 5.95 5.42
N TRP A 98 -13.44 5.34 5.63
CA TRP A 98 -14.61 5.68 4.82
C TRP A 98 -14.97 7.15 5.03
N GLU A 99 -15.29 7.84 3.95
CA GLU A 99 -15.73 9.25 3.97
C GLU A 99 -17.17 9.36 4.50
N THR A 100 -17.98 8.34 4.24
CA THR A 100 -19.39 8.29 4.61
C THR A 100 -19.58 7.88 6.07
N LEU A 101 -20.64 8.37 6.68
CA LEU A 101 -21.07 7.94 8.00
C LEU A 101 -21.95 6.68 7.90
N PRO A 102 -22.00 5.87 8.97
CA PRO A 102 -22.98 4.80 9.05
C PRO A 102 -24.40 5.37 8.84
N PHE A 103 -25.19 4.70 8.03
CA PHE A 103 -26.56 5.07 7.67
C PHE A 103 -26.72 6.21 6.64
N GLU A 104 -25.66 6.80 6.14
CA GLU A 104 -25.74 7.66 4.96
C GLU A 104 -26.04 6.79 3.72
N ARG A 105 -26.94 7.31 2.85
CA ARG A 105 -27.31 6.66 1.58
C ARG A 105 -26.29 6.93 0.45
N VAL A 106 -25.08 7.32 0.81
CA VAL A 106 -23.98 7.63 -0.12
C VAL A 106 -22.95 6.51 -0.02
N SER A 107 -22.61 5.92 -1.13
CA SER A 107 -21.52 4.94 -1.19
C SER A 107 -20.18 5.64 -1.01
N PRO A 108 -19.21 5.00 -0.34
CA PRO A 108 -17.83 5.48 -0.31
C PRO A 108 -17.26 5.65 -1.71
N SER A 109 -16.24 6.50 -1.86
CA SER A 109 -15.58 6.66 -3.15
C SER A 109 -14.94 5.34 -3.61
N ILE A 110 -14.98 5.10 -4.92
CA ILE A 110 -14.34 3.91 -5.53
C ILE A 110 -12.84 3.90 -5.22
N GLU A 111 -12.23 5.07 -5.13
CA GLU A 111 -10.81 5.20 -4.80
C GLU A 111 -10.50 4.73 -3.37
N THR A 112 -11.26 5.19 -2.38
CA THR A 112 -11.12 4.76 -0.98
C THR A 112 -11.36 3.26 -0.84
N MET A 113 -12.40 2.75 -1.51
CA MET A 113 -12.69 1.32 -1.54
C MET A 113 -11.51 0.53 -2.13
N GLY A 114 -11.01 0.92 -3.29
CA GLY A 114 -9.89 0.26 -3.95
C GLY A 114 -8.62 0.25 -3.10
N ARG A 115 -8.29 1.37 -2.43
CA ARG A 115 -7.14 1.44 -1.51
C ARG A 115 -7.28 0.47 -0.34
N ARG A 116 -8.45 0.41 0.28
CA ARG A 116 -8.71 -0.50 1.40
C ARG A 116 -8.62 -1.97 0.98
N LEU A 117 -9.25 -2.34 -0.14
CA LEU A 117 -9.18 -3.69 -0.70
C LEU A 117 -7.76 -4.09 -1.07
N ARG A 118 -6.97 -3.19 -1.66
CA ARG A 118 -5.55 -3.42 -1.98
C ARG A 118 -4.75 -3.77 -0.72
N VAL A 119 -4.88 -3.00 0.35
CA VAL A 119 -4.17 -3.28 1.61
C VAL A 119 -4.58 -4.65 2.18
N MET A 120 -5.89 -4.96 2.18
CA MET A 120 -6.38 -6.24 2.68
C MET A 120 -5.88 -7.41 1.84
N TRP A 121 -5.88 -7.26 0.51
CA TRP A 121 -5.34 -8.28 -0.38
C TRP A 121 -3.84 -8.51 -0.15
N ARG A 122 -3.04 -7.44 -0.05
CA ARG A 122 -1.60 -7.54 0.23
C ARG A 122 -1.31 -8.25 1.56
N LEU A 123 -2.10 -7.95 2.59
CA LEU A 123 -1.99 -8.64 3.89
C LEU A 123 -2.29 -10.13 3.77
N ARG A 124 -3.35 -10.50 3.06
CA ARG A 124 -3.77 -11.91 2.90
C ARG A 124 -2.84 -12.72 2.00
N SER A 125 -2.33 -12.10 0.95
CA SER A 125 -1.36 -12.74 0.05
C SER A 125 0.03 -12.91 0.68
N GLY A 126 0.24 -12.38 1.90
CA GLY A 126 1.55 -12.45 2.55
C GLY A 126 2.62 -11.65 1.81
N ASP A 127 2.25 -10.52 1.19
CA ASP A 127 3.16 -9.70 0.41
C ASP A 127 4.32 -9.18 1.28
N GLU A 128 5.47 -9.80 1.15
CA GLU A 128 6.68 -9.47 1.93
C GLU A 128 7.25 -8.08 1.60
N SER A 129 6.88 -7.49 0.47
CA SER A 129 7.29 -6.14 0.11
C SER A 129 6.57 -5.07 0.94
N LEU A 130 5.40 -5.38 1.53
CA LEU A 130 4.64 -4.48 2.38
C LEU A 130 5.31 -4.32 3.75
N GLN A 131 5.86 -3.14 4.02
CA GLN A 131 6.59 -2.86 5.25
C GLN A 131 5.79 -2.03 6.26
N VAL A 132 5.03 -1.05 5.79
CA VAL A 132 4.27 -0.12 6.64
C VAL A 132 2.87 0.09 6.10
N ILE A 133 1.89 0.06 7.01
CA ILE A 133 0.52 0.51 6.76
C ILE A 133 0.26 1.69 7.66
N VAL A 134 -0.04 2.85 7.08
CA VAL A 134 -0.44 4.04 7.83
C VAL A 134 -1.95 4.19 7.77
N ALA A 135 -2.59 4.36 8.93
CA ALA A 135 -4.04 4.45 9.01
C ALA A 135 -4.47 5.50 10.04
N PRO A 136 -5.48 6.33 9.76
CA PRO A 136 -6.16 7.08 10.82
C PRO A 136 -6.89 6.10 11.75
N GLY A 137 -6.93 6.40 13.05
CA GLY A 137 -7.56 5.52 14.06
C GLY A 137 -9.00 5.14 13.70
N ARG A 138 -9.75 6.09 13.09
CA ARG A 138 -11.10 5.83 12.57
C ARG A 138 -11.14 4.70 11.54
N ALA A 139 -10.16 4.61 10.64
CA ALA A 139 -10.11 3.57 9.61
C ALA A 139 -9.98 2.17 10.21
N LEU A 140 -9.20 2.03 11.29
CA LEU A 140 -8.99 0.76 11.97
C LEU A 140 -10.24 0.29 12.75
N ALA A 141 -11.10 1.22 13.16
CA ALA A 141 -12.37 0.91 13.82
C ALA A 141 -13.51 0.57 12.84
N GLN A 142 -13.36 0.89 11.55
CA GLN A 142 -14.38 0.66 10.54
C GLN A 142 -14.25 -0.75 9.94
N ARG A 143 -15.37 -1.48 9.95
CA ARG A 143 -15.43 -2.82 9.35
C ARG A 143 -15.48 -2.75 7.83
N LEU A 144 -14.93 -3.77 7.19
CA LEU A 144 -15.19 -4.10 5.79
C LEU A 144 -16.44 -4.97 5.69
N GLY A 145 -17.13 -4.92 4.55
CA GLY A 145 -18.22 -5.85 4.29
C GLY A 145 -17.72 -7.31 4.19
N PRO A 146 -18.61 -8.31 4.38
CA PRO A 146 -18.21 -9.72 4.34
C PRO A 146 -17.55 -10.12 3.02
N ASP A 147 -18.03 -9.59 1.88
CA ASP A 147 -17.52 -9.92 0.55
C ASP A 147 -16.14 -9.27 0.24
N ALA A 148 -15.70 -8.33 1.06
CA ALA A 148 -14.38 -7.71 0.88
C ALA A 148 -13.22 -8.68 1.17
N GLU A 149 -13.48 -9.75 1.91
CA GLU A 149 -12.47 -10.78 2.19
C GLU A 149 -12.15 -11.62 0.95
N ASP A 150 -13.08 -11.79 0.02
CA ASP A 150 -12.90 -12.60 -1.19
C ASP A 150 -12.46 -11.80 -2.42
N ALA A 151 -12.37 -10.49 -2.30
CA ALA A 151 -11.97 -9.62 -3.40
C ALA A 151 -10.49 -9.82 -3.76
N ALA A 152 -10.23 -10.59 -4.80
CA ALA A 152 -8.91 -10.74 -5.40
C ALA A 152 -8.79 -9.82 -6.62
N PRO A 153 -7.65 -9.13 -6.82
CA PRO A 153 -7.42 -8.33 -8.00
C PRO A 153 -7.30 -9.22 -9.24
N ILE A 154 -7.64 -8.64 -10.38
CA ILE A 154 -7.31 -9.23 -11.68
C ILE A 154 -5.88 -8.82 -11.98
N VAL A 155 -4.96 -9.80 -12.00
CA VAL A 155 -3.55 -9.57 -12.31
C VAL A 155 -3.33 -9.91 -13.77
N ILE A 156 -2.65 -9.03 -14.51
CA ILE A 156 -2.33 -9.19 -15.92
C ILE A 156 -0.84 -8.90 -16.09
N HIS A 157 -0.12 -9.80 -16.73
CA HIS A 157 1.30 -9.65 -17.00
C HIS A 157 1.54 -9.41 -18.50
N PRO A 158 2.65 -8.77 -18.86
CA PRO A 158 3.06 -8.68 -20.25
C PRO A 158 3.22 -10.07 -20.87
N GLY A 159 2.57 -10.28 -22.02
CA GLY A 159 2.58 -11.58 -22.72
C GLY A 159 1.43 -12.52 -22.38
N ASP A 160 0.58 -12.19 -21.39
CA ASP A 160 -0.63 -12.96 -21.10
C ASP A 160 -1.58 -12.94 -22.30
N GLN A 161 -2.11 -14.12 -22.64
CA GLN A 161 -3.20 -14.24 -23.62
C GLN A 161 -4.53 -14.09 -22.87
N LEU A 162 -5.27 -13.03 -23.17
CA LEU A 162 -6.51 -12.71 -22.51
C LEU A 162 -7.68 -12.78 -23.50
N ASP A 163 -8.73 -13.47 -23.08
CA ASP A 163 -10.04 -13.31 -23.72
C ASP A 163 -10.66 -11.99 -23.28
N GLN A 164 -10.80 -11.06 -24.22
CA GLN A 164 -11.34 -9.72 -23.96
C GLN A 164 -12.77 -9.78 -23.41
N ALA A 165 -13.61 -10.70 -23.93
CA ALA A 165 -14.99 -10.81 -23.51
C ALA A 165 -15.09 -11.34 -22.07
N ALA A 166 -14.31 -12.38 -21.74
CA ALA A 166 -14.26 -12.93 -20.40
C ALA A 166 -13.68 -11.94 -19.38
N LEU A 167 -12.65 -11.16 -19.78
CA LEU A 167 -12.10 -10.11 -18.92
C LEU A 167 -13.13 -9.02 -18.63
N LEU A 168 -13.86 -8.56 -19.67
CA LEU A 168 -14.89 -7.55 -19.53
C LEU A 168 -16.01 -8.02 -18.59
N GLU A 169 -16.47 -9.26 -18.76
CA GLU A 169 -17.48 -9.86 -17.88
C GLU A 169 -17.01 -9.88 -16.41
N ARG A 170 -15.79 -10.32 -16.15
CA ARG A 170 -15.20 -10.31 -14.81
C ARG A 170 -15.10 -8.90 -14.22
N LEU A 171 -14.71 -7.90 -15.01
CA LEU A 171 -14.66 -6.50 -14.56
C LEU A 171 -16.05 -6.00 -14.19
N VAL A 172 -17.07 -6.26 -15.03
CA VAL A 172 -18.46 -5.85 -14.75
C VAL A 172 -19.00 -6.55 -13.50
N LEU A 173 -18.74 -7.85 -13.32
CA LEU A 173 -19.11 -8.59 -12.11
C LEU A 173 -18.39 -8.05 -10.85
N SER A 174 -17.19 -7.51 -11.03
CA SER A 174 -16.42 -6.83 -9.95
C SER A 174 -16.87 -5.40 -9.69
N GLY A 175 -17.95 -4.92 -10.34
CA GLY A 175 -18.53 -3.60 -10.12
C GLY A 175 -18.02 -2.49 -11.05
N TYR A 176 -17.23 -2.81 -12.07
CA TYR A 176 -16.88 -1.84 -13.10
C TYR A 176 -18.10 -1.51 -13.99
N ARG A 177 -18.22 -0.24 -14.35
CA ARG A 177 -19.24 0.21 -15.31
C ARG A 177 -18.66 0.23 -16.71
N ARG A 178 -19.40 -0.33 -17.65
CA ARG A 178 -19.05 -0.25 -19.07
C ARG A 178 -19.48 1.10 -19.61
N GLU A 179 -18.49 1.88 -20.08
CA GLU A 179 -18.69 3.20 -20.66
C GLU A 179 -18.10 3.26 -22.07
N TYR A 180 -18.52 4.25 -22.85
CA TYR A 180 -17.95 4.50 -24.17
C TYR A 180 -16.52 5.00 -24.10
N GLN A 181 -16.21 5.83 -23.09
CA GLN A 181 -14.89 6.37 -22.81
C GLN A 181 -14.66 6.32 -21.30
N VAL A 182 -13.47 5.90 -20.88
CA VAL A 182 -13.08 5.89 -19.47
C VAL A 182 -12.69 7.30 -19.04
N GLU A 183 -13.45 7.86 -18.11
CA GLU A 183 -13.19 9.16 -17.50
C GLU A 183 -12.87 9.03 -16.00
N HIS A 184 -13.38 7.99 -15.36
CA HIS A 184 -13.26 7.78 -13.93
C HIS A 184 -12.78 6.36 -13.59
N ARG A 185 -12.25 6.22 -12.38
CA ARG A 185 -11.90 4.90 -11.83
C ARG A 185 -13.17 4.04 -11.67
N GLY A 186 -13.06 2.76 -11.97
CA GLY A 186 -14.19 1.83 -11.95
C GLY A 186 -15.00 1.82 -13.25
N GLU A 187 -14.50 2.45 -14.30
CA GLU A 187 -15.05 2.40 -15.65
C GLU A 187 -14.18 1.53 -16.55
N VAL A 188 -14.80 0.89 -17.52
CA VAL A 188 -14.14 0.11 -18.55
C VAL A 188 -14.73 0.44 -19.92
N ALA A 189 -13.87 0.66 -20.90
CA ALA A 189 -14.26 0.85 -22.31
C ALA A 189 -13.56 -0.19 -23.18
N VAL A 190 -14.26 -0.69 -24.18
CA VAL A 190 -13.71 -1.58 -25.20
C VAL A 190 -13.77 -0.86 -26.54
N ARG A 191 -12.63 -0.73 -27.20
CA ARG A 191 -12.52 -0.24 -28.57
C ARG A 191 -12.04 -1.38 -29.44
N GLY A 192 -12.79 -1.65 -30.48
CA GLY A 192 -12.44 -2.61 -31.51
C GLY A 192 -11.52 -2.02 -32.57
#